data_e4115006ed336ba7bc9586ff5027792e
#
_entry.id   e4115006ed336ba7bc9586ff5027792e
#
_cell.length_a   1.000
_cell.length_b   1.000
_cell.length_c   1.000
_cell.angle_alpha   90.00
_cell.angle_beta   90.00
_cell.angle_gamma   90.00
#
_symmetry.space_group_name_H-M   'P 1'
#
loop_
_entity.id
_entity.type
_entity.pdbx_description
1 polymer ?
#
loop_
_entity_poly.entity_id
_entity_poly.type
_entity_poly.pdbx_seq_one_letter_code
_entity_poly.pdbx_strand_id
1 'polypeptide(L)'
;PWSDELERKLTETWKEEFLTNLPALWYDSEEKTAKVRTEYMDAMTHLVHTCFSNQIGSWCQVHGVEYIGHIIEDDNAHARMGCSIGHYFREMEGQHMAGIDVVHHQIVPGFTQPVHQWIAGDRDGEFFHFGLAKLGSSAAHIQKNKKDRALCEIFGNYGWAEGNSFMKWLTNHMLVRGINEFTPHAFSMKYPDPDCPPHFYAGGNNPGFECFTWLMQYMNRSAHFLSSGTHLADAAILYHGESEWCGEAMYFQKPGRVLMEKQLDYDVIPADILAEAIVENGVLKILDKTYASLILPYAQCLDERVVQFIEANQKNKLKVYIIDKLPEKTTKGTELPEAFSKWVEIVTLDNLAKKAAAESEKHRMRKLAVTDNGKGTISENLQDLRMIVNQTEEGICAMLFNESVFRRADFALLVQDEKMDGLTLYDSWFNCAKSFDLKSYPAQTEGYAHQILGSLEPGESCFLCL
;
A
#
# COMPACT_ATOMS: atom_id res chain seq x y z
N PRO A 1 -8.61 -11.93 21.37
CA PRO A 1 -9.72 -11.30 22.10
C PRO A 1 -10.89 -12.26 22.27
N TRP A 2 -11.76 -11.99 23.26
CA TRP A 2 -12.96 -12.78 23.57
C TRP A 2 -14.07 -11.87 24.08
N SER A 3 -15.31 -12.13 23.68
CA SER A 3 -16.52 -11.44 24.14
C SER A 3 -17.71 -12.38 24.08
N ASP A 4 -18.80 -12.06 24.81
CA ASP A 4 -20.03 -12.86 24.81
C ASP A 4 -20.63 -12.94 23.39
N GLU A 5 -20.52 -11.88 22.60
CA GLU A 5 -21.02 -11.85 21.21
C GLU A 5 -20.20 -12.75 20.29
N LEU A 6 -18.87 -12.80 20.47
CA LEU A 6 -18.00 -13.71 19.72
C LEU A 6 -18.30 -15.16 20.10
N GLU A 7 -18.47 -15.45 21.41
CA GLU A 7 -18.85 -16.78 21.87
C GLU A 7 -20.19 -17.23 21.26
N ARG A 8 -21.19 -16.34 21.24
CA ARG A 8 -22.48 -16.61 20.61
C ARG A 8 -22.33 -16.97 19.14
N LYS A 9 -21.60 -16.16 18.36
CA LYS A 9 -21.34 -16.42 16.94
C LYS A 9 -20.61 -17.74 16.71
N LEU A 10 -19.58 -18.02 17.48
CA LEU A 10 -18.82 -19.27 17.37
C LEU A 10 -19.64 -20.47 17.78
N THR A 11 -20.50 -20.33 18.78
CA THR A 11 -21.45 -21.40 19.20
C THR A 11 -22.44 -21.69 18.07
N GLU A 12 -22.97 -20.69 17.41
CA GLU A 12 -23.86 -20.86 16.26
C GLU A 12 -23.14 -21.53 15.06
N THR A 13 -21.86 -21.19 14.82
CA THR A 13 -21.06 -21.77 13.75
C THR A 13 -20.61 -23.20 14.06
N TRP A 14 -20.05 -23.43 15.24
CA TRP A 14 -19.44 -24.71 15.63
C TRP A 14 -20.42 -25.69 16.27
N LYS A 15 -21.58 -25.22 16.78
CA LYS A 15 -22.64 -26.03 17.36
C LYS A 15 -22.10 -26.99 18.44
N GLU A 16 -22.32 -28.28 18.27
CA GLU A 16 -21.87 -29.30 19.19
C GLU A 16 -20.35 -29.45 19.29
N GLU A 17 -19.61 -28.96 18.25
CA GLU A 17 -18.15 -28.99 18.22
C GLU A 17 -17.49 -27.81 18.96
N PHE A 18 -18.26 -26.88 19.53
CA PHE A 18 -17.73 -25.65 20.13
C PHE A 18 -16.57 -25.92 21.10
N LEU A 19 -16.77 -26.73 22.11
CA LEU A 19 -15.73 -27.02 23.10
C LEU A 19 -14.55 -27.83 22.53
N THR A 20 -14.79 -28.66 21.52
CA THR A 20 -13.75 -29.49 20.91
C THR A 20 -12.91 -28.70 19.88
N ASN A 21 -13.43 -27.58 19.41
CA ASN A 21 -12.70 -26.68 18.47
C ASN A 21 -11.83 -25.67 19.23
N LEU A 22 -12.20 -25.22 20.42
CA LEU A 22 -11.45 -24.22 21.17
C LEU A 22 -9.95 -24.52 21.32
N PRO A 23 -9.49 -25.74 21.61
CA PRO A 23 -8.05 -26.03 21.71
C PRO A 23 -7.26 -25.74 20.44
N ALA A 24 -7.88 -25.85 19.26
CA ALA A 24 -7.21 -25.58 17.97
C ALA A 24 -6.82 -24.11 17.76
N LEU A 25 -7.33 -23.18 18.58
CA LEU A 25 -6.87 -21.79 18.60
C LEU A 25 -5.42 -21.66 19.08
N TRP A 26 -4.97 -22.55 19.99
CA TRP A 26 -3.64 -22.51 20.62
C TRP A 26 -2.73 -23.67 20.22
N TYR A 27 -3.31 -24.81 19.89
CA TYR A 27 -2.59 -26.04 19.60
C TYR A 27 -2.85 -26.48 18.16
N ASP A 28 -1.80 -26.91 17.47
CA ASP A 28 -1.94 -27.41 16.11
C ASP A 28 -2.61 -28.78 16.07
N SER A 29 -3.61 -28.88 15.21
CA SER A 29 -4.32 -30.11 14.85
C SER A 29 -4.39 -30.16 13.34
N GLU A 30 -3.78 -31.14 12.70
CA GLU A 30 -3.63 -31.25 11.24
C GLU A 30 -4.97 -31.09 10.50
N GLU A 31 -6.07 -31.56 11.08
CA GLU A 31 -7.37 -31.57 10.42
C GLU A 31 -8.22 -30.32 10.70
N LYS A 32 -8.09 -29.70 11.87
CA LYS A 32 -9.05 -28.66 12.35
C LYS A 32 -8.47 -27.26 12.44
N THR A 33 -7.17 -27.12 12.67
CA THR A 33 -6.55 -25.82 13.00
C THR A 33 -6.86 -24.73 11.97
N ALA A 34 -6.64 -25.02 10.70
CA ALA A 34 -6.85 -24.05 9.63
C ALA A 34 -8.29 -23.53 9.62
N LYS A 35 -9.27 -24.43 9.61
CA LYS A 35 -10.69 -24.09 9.60
C LYS A 35 -11.09 -23.30 10.84
N VAL A 36 -10.73 -23.80 12.03
CA VAL A 36 -11.13 -23.18 13.31
C VAL A 36 -10.54 -21.78 13.45
N ARG A 37 -9.25 -21.60 13.14
CA ARG A 37 -8.59 -20.28 13.19
C ARG A 37 -9.18 -19.30 12.20
N THR A 38 -9.48 -19.75 10.97
CA THR A 38 -10.12 -18.90 9.96
C THR A 38 -11.52 -18.48 10.42
N GLU A 39 -12.36 -19.40 10.89
CA GLU A 39 -13.71 -19.09 11.35
C GLU A 39 -13.71 -18.18 12.58
N TYR A 40 -12.77 -18.37 13.51
CA TYR A 40 -12.59 -17.49 14.67
C TYR A 40 -12.19 -16.08 14.26
N MET A 41 -11.15 -15.93 13.41
CA MET A 41 -10.64 -14.63 12.97
C MET A 41 -11.66 -13.90 12.10
N ASP A 42 -12.37 -14.61 11.23
CA ASP A 42 -13.43 -14.04 10.43
C ASP A 42 -14.56 -13.47 11.30
N ALA A 43 -15.04 -14.24 12.28
CA ALA A 43 -16.06 -13.78 13.22
C ALA A 43 -15.56 -12.59 14.06
N MET A 44 -14.34 -12.66 14.57
CA MET A 44 -13.74 -11.63 15.42
C MET A 44 -13.55 -10.32 14.66
N THR A 45 -12.97 -10.36 13.46
CA THR A 45 -12.70 -9.15 12.66
C THR A 45 -13.98 -8.48 12.18
N HIS A 46 -15.01 -9.25 11.82
CA HIS A 46 -16.34 -8.69 11.53
C HIS A 46 -17.01 -8.06 12.76
N LEU A 47 -16.79 -8.59 13.97
CA LEU A 47 -17.28 -7.95 15.18
C LEU A 47 -16.54 -6.64 15.48
N VAL A 48 -15.22 -6.60 15.32
CA VAL A 48 -14.46 -5.35 15.44
C VAL A 48 -15.00 -4.31 14.45
N HIS A 49 -15.18 -4.70 13.19
CA HIS A 49 -15.80 -3.82 12.20
C HIS A 49 -17.18 -3.31 12.63
N THR A 50 -18.12 -4.22 12.95
CA THR A 50 -19.52 -3.85 13.18
C THR A 50 -19.75 -3.16 14.52
N CYS A 51 -19.10 -3.64 15.61
CA CYS A 51 -19.35 -3.18 16.97
C CYS A 51 -18.43 -2.02 17.40
N PHE A 52 -17.37 -1.73 16.66
CA PHE A 52 -16.41 -0.67 16.97
C PHE A 52 -16.31 0.33 15.83
N SER A 53 -15.56 0.04 14.77
CA SER A 53 -15.22 1.07 13.79
C SER A 53 -16.43 1.61 13.03
N ASN A 54 -17.32 0.75 12.55
CA ASN A 54 -18.54 1.17 11.84
C ASN A 54 -19.56 1.85 12.77
N GLN A 55 -19.65 1.43 14.03
CA GLN A 55 -20.51 2.08 15.01
C GLN A 55 -20.07 3.54 15.26
N ILE A 56 -18.77 3.75 15.49
CA ILE A 56 -18.20 5.09 15.69
C ILE A 56 -18.32 5.92 14.42
N GLY A 57 -17.94 5.35 13.26
CA GLY A 57 -18.00 6.04 11.97
C GLY A 57 -19.43 6.49 11.62
N SER A 58 -20.42 5.62 11.80
CA SER A 58 -21.83 5.95 11.56
C SER A 58 -22.32 7.03 12.50
N TRP A 59 -21.94 7.00 13.77
CA TRP A 59 -22.27 8.06 14.71
C TRP A 59 -21.67 9.40 14.31
N CYS A 60 -20.37 9.41 13.93
CA CYS A 60 -19.68 10.62 13.46
C CYS A 60 -20.36 11.19 12.20
N GLN A 61 -20.70 10.36 11.24
CA GLN A 61 -21.38 10.76 10.01
C GLN A 61 -22.73 11.46 10.28
N VAL A 62 -23.54 10.89 11.18
CA VAL A 62 -24.83 11.47 11.56
C VAL A 62 -24.67 12.83 12.25
N HIS A 63 -23.56 13.04 12.97
CA HIS A 63 -23.26 14.30 13.67
C HIS A 63 -22.44 15.29 12.85
N GLY A 64 -22.18 15.01 11.56
CA GLY A 64 -21.45 15.91 10.66
C GLY A 64 -19.97 16.06 10.98
N VAL A 65 -19.36 15.06 11.63
CA VAL A 65 -17.92 14.99 11.91
C VAL A 65 -17.34 13.72 11.29
N GLU A 66 -16.03 13.67 11.13
CA GLU A 66 -15.33 12.52 10.59
C GLU A 66 -14.65 11.72 11.70
N TYR A 67 -14.72 10.40 11.61
CA TYR A 67 -13.91 9.49 12.38
C TYR A 67 -12.64 9.18 11.57
N ILE A 68 -11.49 9.59 12.09
CA ILE A 68 -10.17 9.40 11.47
C ILE A 68 -9.19 8.86 12.51
N GLY A 69 -8.14 8.21 12.06
CA GLY A 69 -7.09 7.67 12.90
C GLY A 69 -6.38 6.53 12.19
N HIS A 70 -5.60 5.79 12.94
CA HIS A 70 -4.92 4.59 12.50
C HIS A 70 -5.22 3.43 13.46
N ILE A 71 -4.75 2.25 13.11
CA ILE A 71 -4.73 1.09 13.99
C ILE A 71 -3.55 1.25 14.97
N ILE A 72 -3.51 0.44 16.02
CA ILE A 72 -2.36 0.40 16.95
C ILE A 72 -1.07 0.12 16.16
N GLU A 73 0.07 0.66 16.65
CA GLU A 73 1.36 0.65 15.95
C GLU A 73 1.56 -0.58 15.06
N ASP A 74 1.83 -0.31 13.82
CA ASP A 74 1.79 -1.32 12.77
C ASP A 74 3.08 -2.12 12.71
N ASP A 75 3.08 -3.32 13.26
CA ASP A 75 4.25 -4.20 13.33
C ASP A 75 4.15 -5.41 12.37
N ASN A 76 3.47 -5.25 11.22
CA ASN A 76 3.19 -6.37 10.30
C ASN A 76 2.45 -7.54 10.98
N ALA A 77 1.54 -7.21 11.87
CA ALA A 77 0.81 -8.20 12.68
C ALA A 77 -0.72 -8.10 12.51
N HIS A 78 -1.21 -7.32 11.56
CA HIS A 78 -2.64 -7.04 11.38
C HIS A 78 -3.49 -8.29 11.24
N ALA A 79 -3.03 -9.25 10.43
CA ALA A 79 -3.73 -10.49 10.19
C ALA A 79 -3.41 -11.59 11.22
N ARG A 80 -2.52 -11.34 12.18
CA ARG A 80 -2.10 -12.38 13.13
C ARG A 80 -3.10 -12.59 14.25
N MET A 81 -3.35 -13.87 14.57
CA MET A 81 -4.21 -14.24 15.66
C MET A 81 -3.66 -13.74 17.01
N GLY A 82 -4.50 -13.08 17.80
CA GLY A 82 -4.13 -12.51 19.09
C GLY A 82 -3.37 -11.19 19.03
N CYS A 83 -3.09 -10.67 17.86
CA CYS A 83 -2.44 -9.37 17.66
C CYS A 83 -3.40 -8.38 17.01
N SER A 84 -3.29 -7.08 17.40
CA SER A 84 -4.04 -5.99 16.80
C SER A 84 -5.54 -6.33 16.59
N ILE A 85 -6.09 -5.92 15.45
CA ILE A 85 -7.51 -6.08 15.07
C ILE A 85 -7.75 -7.23 14.09
N GLY A 86 -6.71 -7.89 13.63
CA GLY A 86 -6.77 -9.08 12.78
C GLY A 86 -7.02 -8.84 11.29
N HIS A 87 -7.51 -7.66 10.86
CA HIS A 87 -7.75 -7.38 9.45
C HIS A 87 -7.82 -5.87 9.16
N TYR A 88 -6.80 -5.31 8.51
CA TYR A 88 -6.66 -3.87 8.26
C TYR A 88 -7.88 -3.26 7.56
N PHE A 89 -8.29 -3.79 6.41
CA PHE A 89 -9.35 -3.19 5.59
C PHE A 89 -10.72 -3.22 6.24
N ARG A 90 -11.04 -4.26 7.03
CA ARG A 90 -12.30 -4.34 7.78
C ARG A 90 -12.36 -3.29 8.88
N GLU A 91 -11.26 -3.09 9.61
CA GLU A 91 -11.19 -2.04 10.64
C GLU A 91 -11.27 -0.65 10.04
N MET A 92 -10.54 -0.41 8.96
CA MET A 92 -10.56 0.90 8.29
C MET A 92 -11.91 1.24 7.68
N GLU A 93 -12.78 0.27 7.37
CA GLU A 93 -14.03 0.53 6.67
C GLU A 93 -14.92 1.56 7.36
N GLY A 94 -15.00 1.55 8.69
CA GLY A 94 -15.77 2.52 9.48
C GLY A 94 -15.16 3.92 9.54
N GLN A 95 -13.88 4.08 9.24
CA GLN A 95 -13.21 5.38 9.28
C GLN A 95 -13.43 6.19 7.98
N HIS A 96 -13.31 7.52 8.04
CA HIS A 96 -13.52 8.44 6.90
C HIS A 96 -12.22 8.80 6.17
N MET A 97 -11.07 8.43 6.72
CA MET A 97 -9.77 8.39 6.07
C MET A 97 -9.10 7.05 6.39
N ALA A 98 -8.29 6.54 5.49
CA ALA A 98 -7.50 5.36 5.78
C ALA A 98 -6.20 5.78 6.48
N GLY A 99 -6.00 5.36 7.73
CA GLY A 99 -4.87 5.80 8.54
C GLY A 99 -3.80 4.75 8.77
N ILE A 100 -2.58 5.22 8.89
CA ILE A 100 -1.40 4.47 9.34
C ILE A 100 -0.59 5.31 10.32
N ASP A 101 0.32 4.67 11.03
CA ASP A 101 1.27 5.28 11.95
C ASP A 101 2.72 4.97 11.54
N VAL A 102 3.60 5.96 11.61
CA VAL A 102 5.05 5.81 11.37
C VAL A 102 5.83 6.41 12.52
N VAL A 103 6.17 5.55 13.46
CA VAL A 103 6.78 5.90 14.75
C VAL A 103 7.95 4.97 15.07
N HIS A 104 8.66 5.23 16.14
CA HIS A 104 9.64 4.30 16.76
C HIS A 104 10.72 3.78 15.80
N HIS A 105 11.20 4.58 14.85
CA HIS A 105 12.18 4.15 13.84
C HIS A 105 11.71 2.98 12.95
N GLN A 106 10.43 2.83 12.73
CA GLN A 106 9.87 1.81 11.82
C GLN A 106 10.44 1.93 10.41
N ILE A 107 10.60 3.16 9.93
CA ILE A 107 11.17 3.46 8.61
C ILE A 107 12.48 4.22 8.78
N VAL A 108 13.56 3.61 8.33
CA VAL A 108 14.90 4.20 8.30
C VAL A 108 15.50 3.99 6.92
N PRO A 109 16.06 5.02 6.27
CA PRO A 109 16.61 4.90 4.92
C PRO A 109 17.60 3.74 4.79
N GLY A 110 17.37 2.86 3.81
CA GLY A 110 18.21 1.69 3.53
C GLY A 110 17.97 0.46 4.41
N PHE A 111 17.17 0.55 5.47
CA PHE A 111 16.83 -0.60 6.33
C PHE A 111 15.57 -1.32 5.85
N THR A 112 15.65 -1.90 4.66
CA THR A 112 14.54 -2.59 3.98
C THR A 112 14.45 -4.08 4.28
N GLN A 113 15.22 -4.58 5.23
CA GLN A 113 15.20 -5.97 5.71
C GLN A 113 14.76 -6.01 7.18
N PRO A 114 14.35 -7.17 7.69
CA PRO A 114 14.08 -7.31 9.11
C PRO A 114 15.27 -6.86 9.95
N VAL A 115 15.00 -6.01 10.94
CA VAL A 115 16.03 -5.44 11.85
C VAL A 115 15.65 -5.79 13.27
N HIS A 116 16.61 -6.36 14.00
CA HIS A 116 16.45 -6.58 15.44
C HIS A 116 16.58 -5.26 16.19
N GLN A 117 15.54 -4.91 16.96
CA GLN A 117 15.55 -3.73 17.83
C GLN A 117 15.45 -4.17 19.29
N TRP A 118 16.41 -3.73 20.09
CA TRP A 118 16.54 -4.10 21.51
C TRP A 118 15.34 -3.68 22.38
N ILE A 119 14.56 -2.66 21.95
CA ILE A 119 13.39 -2.17 22.69
C ILE A 119 12.11 -2.94 22.31
N ALA A 120 11.94 -3.31 21.05
CA ALA A 120 10.67 -3.81 20.51
C ALA A 120 10.79 -5.17 19.80
N GLY A 121 11.96 -5.81 19.85
CA GLY A 121 12.20 -7.07 19.14
C GLY A 121 12.54 -6.88 17.66
N ASP A 122 12.26 -7.89 16.85
CA ASP A 122 12.52 -7.84 15.42
C ASP A 122 11.47 -7.01 14.69
N ARG A 123 11.91 -6.11 13.82
CA ARG A 123 11.05 -5.30 12.96
C ARG A 123 11.19 -5.71 11.51
N ASP A 124 10.07 -5.84 10.83
CA ASP A 124 10.00 -6.19 9.40
C ASP A 124 10.19 -4.93 8.54
N GLY A 125 11.45 -4.57 8.25
CA GLY A 125 11.77 -3.43 7.40
C GLY A 125 11.18 -3.54 5.99
N GLU A 126 10.96 -4.74 5.47
CA GLU A 126 10.31 -4.95 4.16
C GLU A 126 8.83 -4.51 4.22
N PHE A 127 8.12 -4.86 5.31
CA PHE A 127 6.75 -4.40 5.52
C PHE A 127 6.67 -2.88 5.62
N PHE A 128 7.50 -2.26 6.47
CA PHE A 128 7.45 -0.81 6.67
C PHE A 128 7.76 -0.02 5.40
N HIS A 129 8.72 -0.48 4.60
CA HIS A 129 9.11 0.22 3.38
C HIS A 129 8.18 -0.07 2.17
N PHE A 130 7.59 -1.27 2.07
CA PHE A 130 6.86 -1.69 0.87
C PHE A 130 5.40 -2.10 1.12
N GLY A 131 4.97 -2.19 2.37
CA GLY A 131 3.62 -2.62 2.73
C GLY A 131 2.80 -1.55 3.43
N LEU A 132 3.31 -0.97 4.53
CA LEU A 132 2.54 -0.14 5.46
C LEU A 132 1.81 1.03 4.76
N ALA A 133 2.53 1.91 4.07
CA ALA A 133 1.91 3.04 3.37
C ALA A 133 0.93 2.59 2.29
N LYS A 134 1.20 1.44 1.64
CA LYS A 134 0.31 0.87 0.62
C LYS A 134 -0.98 0.29 1.20
N LEU A 135 -1.03 -0.14 2.45
CA LEU A 135 -2.29 -0.46 3.13
C LEU A 135 -3.18 0.78 3.24
N GLY A 136 -2.62 1.90 3.74
CA GLY A 136 -3.34 3.17 3.87
C GLY A 136 -3.84 3.70 2.52
N SER A 137 -2.95 3.86 1.54
CA SER A 137 -3.33 4.39 0.24
C SER A 137 -4.29 3.47 -0.52
N SER A 138 -4.09 2.15 -0.47
CA SER A 138 -5.00 1.20 -1.12
C SER A 138 -6.40 1.27 -0.51
N ALA A 139 -6.53 1.29 0.83
CA ALA A 139 -7.82 1.44 1.47
C ALA A 139 -8.51 2.77 1.07
N ALA A 140 -7.73 3.86 0.95
CA ALA A 140 -8.25 5.14 0.46
C ALA A 140 -8.80 5.04 -0.96
N HIS A 141 -8.13 4.31 -1.85
CA HIS A 141 -8.50 4.14 -3.25
C HIS A 141 -9.74 3.25 -3.46
N ILE A 142 -9.90 2.18 -2.64
CA ILE A 142 -10.91 1.13 -2.87
C ILE A 142 -12.11 1.20 -1.94
N GLN A 143 -12.11 2.05 -0.92
CA GLN A 143 -13.23 2.25 0.01
C GLN A 143 -13.84 3.64 -0.20
N LYS A 144 -15.04 3.69 -0.75
CA LYS A 144 -15.72 4.91 -1.23
C LYS A 144 -15.80 6.05 -0.21
N ASN A 145 -15.97 5.75 1.07
CA ASN A 145 -16.09 6.75 2.14
C ASN A 145 -14.80 7.50 2.44
N LYS A 146 -13.65 7.00 2.00
CA LYS A 146 -12.32 7.63 2.17
C LYS A 146 -12.10 8.81 1.23
N LYS A 147 -12.71 8.78 0.02
CA LYS A 147 -12.54 9.84 -0.99
C LYS A 147 -11.07 10.06 -1.36
N ASP A 148 -10.32 8.99 -1.55
CA ASP A 148 -8.88 8.98 -1.85
C ASP A 148 -7.98 9.67 -0.79
N ARG A 149 -8.44 9.77 0.48
CA ARG A 149 -7.66 10.36 1.57
C ARG A 149 -7.00 9.29 2.42
N ALA A 150 -5.68 9.29 2.40
CA ALA A 150 -4.83 8.39 3.19
C ALA A 150 -4.01 9.20 4.20
N LEU A 151 -4.24 8.94 5.49
CA LEU A 151 -3.65 9.64 6.62
C LEU A 151 -2.41 8.90 7.14
N CYS A 152 -1.37 9.65 7.52
CA CYS A 152 -0.25 9.13 8.30
C CYS A 152 -0.02 10.00 9.54
N GLU A 153 -0.03 9.40 10.73
CA GLU A 153 0.64 9.96 11.88
C GLU A 153 2.15 9.76 11.65
N ILE A 154 2.95 10.82 11.73
CA ILE A 154 4.34 10.80 11.25
C ILE A 154 5.30 11.50 12.21
N PHE A 155 6.56 11.04 12.26
CA PHE A 155 7.66 11.59 13.05
C PHE A 155 7.66 11.20 14.53
N GLY A 156 6.69 10.44 15.01
CA GLY A 156 6.55 10.10 16.41
C GLY A 156 7.73 9.26 16.95
N ASN A 157 8.27 9.67 18.07
CA ASN A 157 9.27 8.90 18.84
C ASN A 157 10.54 8.47 18.06
N TYR A 158 10.98 9.28 17.10
CA TYR A 158 12.30 9.13 16.46
C TYR A 158 13.43 9.77 17.29
N GLY A 159 13.09 10.49 18.34
CA GLY A 159 14.04 11.14 19.25
C GLY A 159 14.50 12.52 18.77
N TRP A 160 15.22 13.24 19.64
CA TRP A 160 15.72 14.59 19.34
C TRP A 160 16.78 14.65 18.25
N ALA A 161 17.33 13.50 17.82
CA ALA A 161 18.24 13.40 16.70
C ALA A 161 17.55 13.46 15.34
N GLU A 162 16.22 13.35 15.28
CA GLU A 162 15.46 13.50 14.07
C GLU A 162 15.49 14.93 13.56
N GLY A 163 16.23 15.16 12.49
CA GLY A 163 16.37 16.47 11.86
C GLY A 163 15.39 16.67 10.69
N ASN A 164 15.17 17.94 10.32
CA ASN A 164 14.22 18.29 9.23
C ASN A 164 14.56 17.64 7.88
N SER A 165 15.80 17.30 7.61
CA SER A 165 16.20 16.58 6.38
C SER A 165 15.65 15.15 6.37
N PHE A 166 15.68 14.46 7.50
CA PHE A 166 15.10 13.13 7.63
C PHE A 166 13.57 13.18 7.62
N MET A 167 12.96 14.15 8.29
CA MET A 167 11.51 14.40 8.23
C MET A 167 11.05 14.65 6.78
N LYS A 168 11.82 15.42 5.99
CA LYS A 168 11.53 15.61 4.57
C LYS A 168 11.62 14.31 3.78
N TRP A 169 12.62 13.49 4.07
CA TRP A 169 12.77 12.17 3.43
C TRP A 169 11.58 11.27 3.77
N LEU A 170 11.15 11.19 5.04
CA LEU A 170 9.96 10.43 5.46
C LEU A 170 8.69 10.96 4.78
N THR A 171 8.53 12.27 4.70
CA THR A 171 7.40 12.90 3.98
C THR A 171 7.36 12.42 2.52
N ASN A 172 8.50 12.47 1.82
CA ASN A 172 8.58 12.01 0.42
C ASN A 172 8.31 10.52 0.28
N HIS A 173 8.81 9.71 1.24
CA HIS A 173 8.57 8.28 1.30
C HIS A 173 7.08 7.94 1.39
N MET A 174 6.33 8.70 2.21
CA MET A 174 4.88 8.55 2.34
C MET A 174 4.14 9.05 1.10
N LEU A 175 4.47 10.26 0.63
CA LEU A 175 3.84 10.87 -0.55
C LEU A 175 3.91 9.99 -1.78
N VAL A 176 5.09 9.45 -2.10
CA VAL A 176 5.29 8.62 -3.30
C VAL A 176 4.59 7.25 -3.23
N ARG A 177 4.04 6.90 -2.07
CA ARG A 177 3.22 5.71 -1.82
C ARG A 177 1.73 6.00 -1.68
N GLY A 178 1.32 7.26 -1.94
CA GLY A 178 -0.08 7.66 -1.99
C GLY A 178 -0.66 8.18 -0.67
N ILE A 179 0.17 8.39 0.37
CA ILE A 179 -0.28 9.11 1.58
C ILE A 179 -0.35 10.60 1.24
N ASN A 180 -1.48 11.23 1.53
CA ASN A 180 -1.75 12.62 1.18
C ASN A 180 -2.34 13.47 2.31
N GLU A 181 -2.51 12.89 3.49
CA GLU A 181 -2.91 13.58 4.72
C GLU A 181 -1.90 13.25 5.83
N PHE A 182 -1.53 14.24 6.65
CA PHE A 182 -0.48 14.06 7.65
C PHE A 182 -0.87 14.66 9.00
N THR A 183 -0.56 13.91 10.06
CA THR A 183 -0.64 14.39 11.45
C THR A 183 0.76 14.27 12.07
N PRO A 184 1.56 15.36 12.05
CA PRO A 184 2.90 15.35 12.63
C PRO A 184 2.87 15.19 14.15
N HIS A 185 3.60 14.24 14.70
CA HIS A 185 3.76 14.00 16.12
C HIS A 185 5.15 14.54 16.59
N ALA A 186 5.26 15.58 17.53
CA ALA A 186 4.09 16.20 18.12
C ALA A 186 4.37 17.63 18.60
N PHE A 187 3.28 18.32 18.90
CA PHE A 187 3.30 19.56 19.66
C PHE A 187 2.97 19.26 21.12
N SER A 188 3.99 19.18 21.98
CA SER A 188 3.80 18.96 23.42
C SER A 188 3.19 20.17 24.11
N MET A 189 2.28 19.91 25.07
CA MET A 189 1.67 20.94 25.92
C MET A 189 2.62 21.52 26.96
N LYS A 190 3.75 20.87 27.22
CA LYS A 190 4.75 21.26 28.23
C LYS A 190 6.18 21.08 27.72
N TYR A 191 7.12 21.68 28.43
CA TYR A 191 8.55 21.49 28.20
C TYR A 191 9.32 21.63 29.54
N PRO A 192 10.28 20.77 29.86
CA PRO A 192 10.63 19.54 29.15
C PRO A 192 9.50 18.49 29.20
N ASP A 193 9.38 17.73 28.14
CA ASP A 193 8.49 16.58 28.06
C ASP A 193 9.32 15.37 27.61
N PRO A 194 9.42 14.30 28.42
CA PRO A 194 10.17 13.10 28.05
C PRO A 194 9.43 12.16 27.12
N ASP A 195 8.12 12.39 26.91
CA ASP A 195 7.26 11.51 26.14
C ASP A 195 7.48 11.69 24.63
N CYS A 196 7.80 10.62 23.95
CA CYS A 196 7.85 10.48 22.49
C CYS A 196 8.43 11.68 21.69
N PRO A 197 9.68 12.16 21.95
CA PRO A 197 10.29 13.23 21.16
C PRO A 197 10.48 12.81 19.68
N PRO A 198 10.56 13.76 18.72
CA PRO A 198 10.78 15.17 18.90
C PRO A 198 9.52 15.99 19.18
N HIS A 199 9.67 17.07 19.93
CA HIS A 199 8.62 18.08 20.12
C HIS A 199 8.94 19.32 19.29
N PHE A 200 8.10 19.64 18.30
CA PHE A 200 8.45 20.59 17.25
C PHE A 200 8.65 22.02 17.77
N TYR A 201 7.78 22.49 18.67
CA TYR A 201 7.93 23.82 19.27
C TYR A 201 8.69 23.79 20.59
N ALA A 202 8.42 22.80 21.44
CA ALA A 202 9.11 22.58 22.74
C ALA A 202 9.16 23.84 23.62
N GLY A 203 8.04 24.59 23.74
CA GLY A 203 8.00 25.85 24.47
C GLY A 203 8.96 26.95 23.96
N GLY A 204 9.34 26.91 22.68
CA GLY A 204 10.33 27.79 22.06
C GLY A 204 11.78 27.32 22.19
N ASN A 205 12.01 26.11 22.71
CA ASN A 205 13.37 25.60 22.94
C ASN A 205 13.91 24.73 21.79
N ASN A 206 13.09 24.41 20.76
CA ASN A 206 13.57 23.69 19.58
C ASN A 206 14.13 24.67 18.54
N PRO A 207 15.46 24.73 18.32
CA PRO A 207 16.05 25.65 17.34
C PRO A 207 15.67 25.28 15.88
N GLY A 208 15.20 24.05 15.63
CA GLY A 208 14.77 23.60 14.31
C GLY A 208 13.33 24.02 13.93
N PHE A 209 12.57 24.68 14.81
CA PHE A 209 11.16 24.98 14.61
C PHE A 209 10.89 25.84 13.38
N GLU A 210 11.72 26.81 13.09
CA GLU A 210 11.58 27.64 11.88
C GLU A 210 11.69 26.79 10.61
N CYS A 211 12.70 25.93 10.53
CA CYS A 211 12.87 25.00 9.41
C CYS A 211 11.70 23.98 9.32
N PHE A 212 11.17 23.56 10.46
CA PHE A 212 9.98 22.71 10.50
C PHE A 212 8.77 23.40 9.87
N THR A 213 8.58 24.71 10.08
CA THR A 213 7.47 25.44 9.43
C THR A 213 7.62 25.48 7.90
N TRP A 214 8.83 25.56 7.37
CA TRP A 214 9.09 25.43 5.93
C TRP A 214 8.79 24.04 5.42
N LEU A 215 9.17 23.01 6.19
CA LEU A 215 8.83 21.63 5.88
C LEU A 215 7.30 21.42 5.82
N MET A 216 6.53 21.99 6.73
CA MET A 216 5.07 21.91 6.69
C MET A 216 4.47 22.57 5.45
N GLN A 217 5.02 23.71 5.01
CA GLN A 217 4.63 24.33 3.74
C GLN A 217 4.93 23.43 2.53
N TYR A 218 6.11 22.82 2.51
CA TYR A 218 6.47 21.83 1.50
C TYR A 218 5.51 20.64 1.50
N MET A 219 5.27 20.03 2.65
CA MET A 219 4.37 18.90 2.83
C MET A 219 2.95 19.22 2.33
N ASN A 220 2.39 20.34 2.73
CA ASN A 220 1.06 20.76 2.30
C ASN A 220 0.96 20.95 0.78
N ARG A 221 1.94 21.63 0.15
CA ARG A 221 1.95 21.81 -1.31
C ARG A 221 2.07 20.46 -2.04
N SER A 222 2.94 19.59 -1.56
CA SER A 222 3.18 18.27 -2.17
C SER A 222 1.97 17.35 -2.02
N ALA A 223 1.35 17.32 -0.84
CA ALA A 223 0.13 16.57 -0.58
C ALA A 223 -1.03 17.08 -1.45
N HIS A 224 -1.24 18.40 -1.51
CA HIS A 224 -2.26 18.99 -2.36
C HIS A 224 -2.06 18.64 -3.85
N PHE A 225 -0.82 18.69 -4.35
CA PHE A 225 -0.49 18.31 -5.73
C PHE A 225 -0.87 16.86 -6.04
N LEU A 226 -0.61 15.93 -5.12
CA LEU A 226 -0.90 14.50 -5.29
C LEU A 226 -2.33 14.09 -4.90
N SER A 227 -3.11 14.97 -4.30
CA SER A 227 -4.52 14.72 -3.96
C SER A 227 -5.48 14.89 -5.14
N SER A 228 -4.99 15.32 -6.30
CA SER A 228 -5.80 15.55 -7.49
C SER A 228 -5.82 14.35 -8.42
N GLY A 229 -7.00 14.05 -8.98
CA GLY A 229 -7.17 13.01 -10.01
C GLY A 229 -7.32 11.60 -9.46
N THR A 230 -7.28 10.64 -10.37
CA THR A 230 -7.39 9.20 -10.10
C THR A 230 -6.01 8.57 -10.10
N HIS A 231 -5.67 7.86 -9.05
CA HIS A 231 -4.43 7.08 -8.97
C HIS A 231 -4.33 6.02 -10.05
N LEU A 232 -3.19 5.91 -10.70
CA LEU A 232 -2.89 4.90 -11.71
C LEU A 232 -1.94 3.84 -11.15
N ALA A 233 -2.45 2.63 -10.95
CA ALA A 233 -1.66 1.47 -10.54
C ALA A 233 -1.56 0.45 -11.68
N ASP A 234 -0.44 -0.27 -11.78
CA ASP A 234 -0.21 -1.31 -12.78
C ASP A 234 -0.92 -2.62 -12.42
N ALA A 235 -0.97 -2.96 -11.14
CA ALA A 235 -1.46 -4.25 -10.65
C ALA A 235 -2.22 -4.13 -9.33
N ALA A 236 -3.09 -5.12 -9.07
CA ALA A 236 -3.66 -5.39 -7.76
C ALA A 236 -2.90 -6.55 -7.09
N ILE A 237 -2.56 -6.43 -5.81
CA ILE A 237 -2.01 -7.52 -5.00
C ILE A 237 -3.06 -7.94 -3.98
N LEU A 238 -3.35 -9.23 -3.88
CA LEU A 238 -4.29 -9.73 -2.88
C LEU A 238 -3.76 -9.51 -1.46
N TYR A 239 -4.55 -8.83 -0.61
CA TYR A 239 -4.41 -8.92 0.83
C TYR A 239 -5.08 -10.20 1.30
N HIS A 240 -4.29 -11.17 1.70
CA HIS A 240 -4.79 -12.50 2.00
C HIS A 240 -4.73 -12.82 3.51
N GLY A 241 -5.23 -11.92 4.35
CA GLY A 241 -5.30 -12.15 5.80
C GLY A 241 -5.93 -13.48 6.16
N GLU A 242 -6.99 -13.87 5.44
CA GLU A 242 -7.67 -15.16 5.60
C GLU A 242 -6.74 -16.35 5.31
N SER A 243 -5.83 -16.21 4.38
CA SER A 243 -4.82 -17.24 4.09
C SER A 243 -3.78 -17.35 5.20
N GLU A 244 -3.36 -16.22 5.78
CA GLU A 244 -2.44 -16.19 6.92
C GLU A 244 -3.06 -16.83 8.19
N TRP A 245 -4.37 -16.73 8.36
CA TRP A 245 -5.06 -17.42 9.46
C TRP A 245 -5.07 -18.94 9.26
N CYS A 246 -5.07 -19.40 8.03
CA CYS A 246 -5.24 -20.79 7.64
C CYS A 246 -3.95 -21.61 7.66
N GLY A 247 -2.82 -21.02 7.25
CA GLY A 247 -1.56 -21.76 7.09
C GLY A 247 -0.39 -20.93 6.59
N GLU A 248 0.56 -21.57 5.93
CA GLU A 248 1.72 -20.89 5.37
C GLU A 248 1.30 -19.92 4.27
N ALA A 249 1.82 -18.69 4.34
CA ALA A 249 1.54 -17.65 3.37
C ALA A 249 2.74 -16.72 3.18
N MET A 250 2.92 -16.25 1.94
CA MET A 250 3.89 -15.20 1.61
C MET A 250 3.25 -13.84 1.92
N TYR A 251 3.94 -12.96 2.62
CA TYR A 251 3.46 -11.62 2.87
C TYR A 251 3.33 -10.80 1.57
N PHE A 252 2.27 -10.00 1.46
CA PHE A 252 1.95 -9.22 0.26
C PHE A 252 3.01 -8.16 -0.08
N GLN A 253 3.78 -7.68 0.89
CA GLN A 253 4.86 -6.72 0.65
C GLN A 253 6.02 -7.31 -0.16
N LYS A 254 6.21 -8.63 -0.22
CA LYS A 254 7.26 -9.26 -1.05
C LYS A 254 7.07 -9.01 -2.55
N PRO A 255 5.92 -9.38 -3.18
CA PRO A 255 5.65 -8.96 -4.56
C PRO A 255 5.55 -7.43 -4.70
N GLY A 256 5.03 -6.73 -3.68
CA GLY A 256 4.99 -5.27 -3.67
C GLY A 256 6.37 -4.62 -3.82
N ARG A 257 7.36 -5.11 -3.08
CA ARG A 257 8.76 -4.68 -3.21
C ARG A 257 9.29 -4.86 -4.63
N VAL A 258 9.08 -6.05 -5.21
CA VAL A 258 9.55 -6.36 -6.57
C VAL A 258 8.97 -5.40 -7.60
N LEU A 259 7.70 -5.02 -7.46
CA LEU A 259 7.07 -4.04 -8.34
C LEU A 259 7.63 -2.63 -8.13
N MET A 260 7.69 -2.16 -6.90
CA MET A 260 8.14 -0.80 -6.58
C MET A 260 9.62 -0.55 -6.94
N GLU A 261 10.48 -1.55 -6.81
CA GLU A 261 11.89 -1.49 -7.23
C GLU A 261 12.06 -1.38 -8.76
N LYS A 262 10.97 -1.62 -9.52
CA LYS A 262 10.89 -1.47 -10.98
C LYS A 262 9.93 -0.35 -11.42
N GLN A 263 9.60 0.55 -10.53
CA GLN A 263 8.68 1.68 -10.74
C GLN A 263 7.31 1.26 -11.31
N LEU A 264 6.81 0.12 -10.83
CA LEU A 264 5.45 -0.35 -11.04
C LEU A 264 4.66 -0.14 -9.75
N ASP A 265 3.54 0.55 -9.86
CA ASP A 265 2.70 0.80 -8.69
C ASP A 265 1.58 -0.25 -8.57
N TYR A 266 1.05 -0.41 -7.36
CA TYR A 266 0.01 -1.38 -7.07
C TYR A 266 -0.90 -0.89 -5.95
N ASP A 267 -2.10 -1.48 -5.88
CA ASP A 267 -2.94 -1.43 -4.69
C ASP A 267 -3.13 -2.82 -4.09
N VAL A 268 -3.32 -2.86 -2.78
CA VAL A 268 -3.56 -4.08 -2.01
C VAL A 268 -5.07 -4.25 -1.84
N ILE A 269 -5.62 -5.37 -2.29
CA ILE A 269 -7.06 -5.58 -2.39
C ILE A 269 -7.48 -6.78 -1.51
N PRO A 270 -8.35 -6.59 -0.49
CA PRO A 270 -8.85 -7.70 0.32
C PRO A 270 -9.88 -8.55 -0.42
N ALA A 271 -10.05 -9.80 0.01
CA ALA A 271 -10.99 -10.74 -0.58
C ALA A 271 -12.44 -10.21 -0.58
N ASP A 272 -12.84 -9.49 0.46
CA ASP A 272 -14.19 -8.90 0.59
C ASP A 272 -14.51 -7.95 -0.58
N ILE A 273 -13.57 -7.06 -0.93
CA ILE A 273 -13.73 -6.08 -2.02
C ILE A 273 -13.52 -6.73 -3.38
N LEU A 274 -12.55 -7.65 -3.48
CA LEU A 274 -12.29 -8.37 -4.73
C LEU A 274 -13.52 -9.16 -5.21
N ALA A 275 -14.26 -9.77 -4.27
CA ALA A 275 -15.46 -10.54 -4.60
C ALA A 275 -16.56 -9.72 -5.30
N GLU A 276 -16.60 -8.41 -5.07
CA GLU A 276 -17.57 -7.46 -5.65
C GLU A 276 -17.00 -6.70 -6.88
N ALA A 277 -15.73 -6.92 -7.21
CA ALA A 277 -15.06 -6.20 -8.29
C ALA A 277 -15.54 -6.65 -9.68
N ILE A 278 -15.38 -5.78 -10.66
CA ILE A 278 -15.80 -6.00 -12.05
C ILE A 278 -14.55 -6.26 -12.91
N VAL A 279 -14.66 -7.20 -13.85
CA VAL A 279 -13.63 -7.42 -14.87
C VAL A 279 -14.20 -7.15 -16.25
N GLU A 280 -13.58 -6.20 -16.96
CA GLU A 280 -13.96 -5.86 -18.35
C GLU A 280 -12.73 -5.87 -19.25
N ASN A 281 -12.79 -6.63 -20.36
CA ASN A 281 -11.72 -6.69 -21.37
C ASN A 281 -10.31 -6.98 -20.79
N GLY A 282 -10.23 -7.79 -19.75
CA GLY A 282 -8.96 -8.15 -19.09
C GLY A 282 -8.48 -7.16 -18.03
N VAL A 283 -9.27 -6.13 -17.73
CA VAL A 283 -8.94 -5.11 -16.71
C VAL A 283 -9.84 -5.29 -15.50
N LEU A 284 -9.26 -5.38 -14.33
CA LEU A 284 -9.95 -5.38 -13.04
C LEU A 284 -10.33 -3.95 -12.66
N LYS A 285 -11.58 -3.74 -12.23
CA LYS A 285 -12.12 -2.43 -11.85
C LYS A 285 -12.71 -2.45 -10.44
N ILE A 286 -12.32 -1.48 -9.63
CA ILE A 286 -12.84 -1.24 -8.29
C ILE A 286 -13.07 0.26 -8.15
N LEU A 287 -14.30 0.70 -8.00
CA LEU A 287 -14.68 2.12 -8.10
C LEU A 287 -14.18 2.72 -9.43
N ASP A 288 -13.40 3.78 -9.38
CA ASP A 288 -12.76 4.42 -10.53
C ASP A 288 -11.33 3.92 -10.80
N LYS A 289 -10.81 3.00 -9.97
CA LYS A 289 -9.47 2.42 -10.12
C LYS A 289 -9.48 1.22 -11.06
N THR A 290 -8.39 1.03 -11.78
CA THR A 290 -8.24 -0.04 -12.77
C THR A 290 -6.88 -0.71 -12.63
N TYR A 291 -6.83 -2.04 -12.85
CA TYR A 291 -5.61 -2.83 -12.71
C TYR A 291 -5.49 -3.81 -13.87
N ALA A 292 -4.31 -3.89 -14.49
CA ALA A 292 -4.05 -4.78 -15.63
C ALA A 292 -3.91 -6.25 -15.22
N SER A 293 -3.55 -6.52 -13.95
CA SER A 293 -3.36 -7.87 -13.44
C SER A 293 -3.70 -7.97 -11.96
N LEU A 294 -4.07 -9.18 -11.54
CA LEU A 294 -4.22 -9.58 -10.13
C LEU A 294 -3.06 -10.48 -9.74
N ILE A 295 -2.37 -10.16 -8.66
CA ILE A 295 -1.23 -10.90 -8.13
C ILE A 295 -1.65 -11.54 -6.81
N LEU A 296 -1.52 -12.86 -6.74
CA LEU A 296 -1.77 -13.65 -5.54
C LEU A 296 -0.41 -14.05 -4.95
N PRO A 297 0.02 -13.49 -3.81
CA PRO A 297 1.16 -14.02 -3.09
C PRO A 297 0.92 -15.49 -2.76
N TYR A 298 1.98 -16.31 -2.70
CA TYR A 298 1.80 -17.71 -2.33
C TYR A 298 1.05 -17.87 -1.01
N ALA A 299 0.13 -18.81 -0.98
CA ALA A 299 -0.56 -19.24 0.23
C ALA A 299 -0.90 -20.72 0.17
N GLN A 300 -0.77 -21.43 1.29
CA GLN A 300 -1.18 -22.83 1.39
C GLN A 300 -2.70 -22.98 1.18
N CYS A 301 -3.46 -22.04 1.73
CA CYS A 301 -4.91 -21.99 1.53
C CYS A 301 -5.29 -20.66 0.85
N LEU A 302 -6.24 -20.71 -0.06
CA LEU A 302 -6.78 -19.50 -0.71
C LEU A 302 -8.24 -19.29 -0.30
N ASP A 303 -8.62 -18.04 -0.04
CA ASP A 303 -10.00 -17.71 0.28
C ASP A 303 -10.95 -18.17 -0.84
N GLU A 304 -12.05 -18.79 -0.44
CA GLU A 304 -13.01 -19.36 -1.39
C GLU A 304 -13.65 -18.29 -2.29
N ARG A 305 -13.85 -17.07 -1.79
CA ARG A 305 -14.38 -15.94 -2.57
C ARG A 305 -13.42 -15.54 -3.70
N VAL A 306 -12.10 -15.60 -3.44
CA VAL A 306 -11.07 -15.34 -4.45
C VAL A 306 -11.10 -16.42 -5.54
N VAL A 307 -11.24 -17.71 -5.16
CA VAL A 307 -11.37 -18.81 -6.11
C VAL A 307 -12.62 -18.63 -6.99
N GLN A 308 -13.76 -18.32 -6.38
CA GLN A 308 -15.04 -18.07 -7.08
C GLN A 308 -14.95 -16.86 -8.00
N PHE A 309 -14.31 -15.77 -7.56
CA PHE A 309 -14.07 -14.58 -8.39
C PHE A 309 -13.26 -14.91 -9.65
N ILE A 310 -12.16 -15.67 -9.50
CA ILE A 310 -11.30 -16.08 -10.61
C ILE A 310 -12.10 -16.98 -11.57
N GLU A 311 -12.84 -17.95 -11.05
CA GLU A 311 -13.70 -18.84 -11.85
C GLU A 311 -14.75 -18.07 -12.66
N ALA A 312 -15.46 -17.15 -12.03
CA ALA A 312 -16.50 -16.34 -12.68
C ALA A 312 -15.93 -15.45 -13.80
N ASN A 313 -14.68 -14.99 -13.64
CA ASN A 313 -14.05 -14.03 -14.55
C ASN A 313 -13.06 -14.63 -15.56
N GLN A 314 -12.90 -15.95 -15.63
CA GLN A 314 -12.00 -16.61 -16.60
C GLN A 314 -12.24 -16.21 -18.05
N LYS A 315 -13.50 -15.97 -18.46
CA LYS A 315 -13.87 -15.54 -19.82
C LYS A 315 -13.55 -14.08 -20.10
N ASN A 316 -13.43 -13.27 -19.07
CA ASN A 316 -13.14 -11.83 -19.15
C ASN A 316 -11.65 -11.55 -19.35
N LYS A 317 -10.81 -12.60 -19.40
CA LYS A 317 -9.37 -12.55 -19.73
C LYS A 317 -8.53 -11.74 -18.75
N LEU A 318 -8.96 -11.57 -17.48
CA LEU A 318 -8.11 -10.99 -16.44
C LEU A 318 -6.83 -11.84 -16.29
N LYS A 319 -5.70 -11.18 -16.29
CA LYS A 319 -4.44 -11.86 -16.02
C LYS A 319 -4.26 -12.02 -14.51
N VAL A 320 -4.16 -13.28 -14.06
CA VAL A 320 -3.95 -13.64 -12.66
C VAL A 320 -2.61 -14.34 -12.53
N TYR A 321 -1.72 -13.79 -11.71
CA TYR A 321 -0.43 -14.37 -11.37
C TYR A 321 -0.46 -14.96 -9.97
N ILE A 322 0.06 -16.17 -9.79
CA ILE A 322 0.34 -16.76 -8.49
C ILE A 322 1.85 -16.89 -8.33
N ILE A 323 2.36 -16.48 -7.17
CA ILE A 323 3.78 -16.54 -6.88
C ILE A 323 4.16 -17.97 -6.44
N ASP A 324 5.19 -18.53 -7.08
CA ASP A 324 5.92 -19.77 -6.82
C ASP A 324 5.10 -21.05 -7.01
N LYS A 325 3.98 -21.25 -6.32
CA LYS A 325 3.19 -22.49 -6.40
C LYS A 325 1.69 -22.27 -6.14
N LEU A 326 0.88 -23.21 -6.62
CA LEU A 326 -0.58 -23.19 -6.39
C LEU A 326 -0.91 -23.45 -4.91
N PRO A 327 -2.02 -22.89 -4.41
CA PRO A 327 -2.60 -23.28 -3.13
C PRO A 327 -2.98 -24.78 -3.12
N GLU A 328 -3.01 -25.38 -1.93
CA GLU A 328 -3.39 -26.78 -1.77
C GLU A 328 -4.91 -26.94 -1.63
N LYS A 329 -5.56 -25.99 -0.97
CA LYS A 329 -7.00 -26.03 -0.67
C LYS A 329 -7.55 -24.61 -0.44
N THR A 330 -8.85 -24.50 -0.25
CA THR A 330 -9.48 -23.25 0.21
C THR A 330 -9.34 -23.07 1.72
N THR A 331 -9.58 -21.88 2.23
CA THR A 331 -9.60 -21.59 3.67
C THR A 331 -10.70 -22.36 4.42
N LYS A 332 -11.71 -22.85 3.72
CA LYS A 332 -12.74 -23.75 4.27
C LYS A 332 -12.34 -25.24 4.25
N GLY A 333 -11.15 -25.56 3.74
CA GLY A 333 -10.63 -26.91 3.65
C GLY A 333 -11.17 -27.72 2.45
N THR A 334 -11.86 -27.08 1.50
CA THR A 334 -12.32 -27.72 0.25
C THR A 334 -11.20 -27.76 -0.77
N GLU A 335 -11.21 -28.76 -1.66
CA GLU A 335 -10.28 -28.84 -2.77
C GLU A 335 -10.51 -27.70 -3.77
N LEU A 336 -9.44 -27.26 -4.43
CA LEU A 336 -9.54 -26.33 -5.53
C LEU A 336 -10.17 -27.00 -6.76
N PRO A 337 -10.90 -26.26 -7.63
CA PRO A 337 -11.37 -26.80 -8.89
C PRO A 337 -10.22 -27.36 -9.73
N GLU A 338 -10.38 -28.54 -10.35
CA GLU A 338 -9.35 -29.16 -11.21
C GLU A 338 -8.84 -28.22 -12.31
N ALA A 339 -9.69 -27.33 -12.79
CA ALA A 339 -9.35 -26.36 -13.82
C ALA A 339 -8.61 -25.12 -13.29
N PHE A 340 -8.48 -24.94 -11.97
CA PHE A 340 -7.92 -23.73 -11.36
C PHE A 340 -6.52 -23.39 -11.91
N SER A 341 -5.67 -24.39 -12.09
CA SER A 341 -4.35 -24.23 -12.69
C SER A 341 -4.33 -23.66 -14.12
N LYS A 342 -5.46 -23.74 -14.83
CA LYS A 342 -5.62 -23.19 -16.19
C LYS A 342 -6.08 -21.72 -16.20
N TRP A 343 -6.56 -21.22 -15.07
CA TRP A 343 -7.09 -19.85 -14.93
C TRP A 343 -6.04 -18.87 -14.47
N VAL A 344 -4.89 -19.37 -13.98
CA VAL A 344 -3.83 -18.58 -13.38
C VAL A 344 -2.49 -18.90 -14.03
N GLU A 345 -1.53 -17.99 -13.90
CA GLU A 345 -0.14 -18.22 -14.34
C GLU A 345 0.79 -18.22 -13.13
N ILE A 346 1.55 -19.29 -12.94
CA ILE A 346 2.55 -19.36 -11.88
C ILE A 346 3.79 -18.59 -12.34
N VAL A 347 4.26 -17.68 -11.50
CA VAL A 347 5.44 -16.85 -11.76
C VAL A 347 6.35 -16.83 -10.52
N THR A 348 7.64 -16.66 -10.74
CA THR A 348 8.58 -16.35 -9.64
C THR A 348 8.63 -14.86 -9.38
N LEU A 349 9.07 -14.45 -8.19
CA LEU A 349 9.27 -13.03 -7.86
C LEU A 349 10.19 -12.33 -8.87
N ASP A 350 11.27 -13.00 -9.34
CA ASP A 350 12.21 -12.46 -10.32
C ASP A 350 11.56 -12.10 -11.67
N ASN A 351 10.54 -12.84 -12.07
CA ASN A 351 9.84 -12.61 -13.34
C ASN A 351 8.60 -11.73 -13.21
N LEU A 352 8.12 -11.47 -11.99
CA LEU A 352 6.86 -10.80 -11.73
C LEU A 352 6.78 -9.42 -12.37
N ALA A 353 7.76 -8.56 -12.10
CA ALA A 353 7.74 -7.18 -12.59
C ALA A 353 7.70 -7.11 -14.12
N LYS A 354 8.47 -7.96 -14.82
CA LYS A 354 8.44 -8.03 -16.29
C LYS A 354 7.07 -8.45 -16.83
N LYS A 355 6.43 -9.40 -16.16
CA LYS A 355 5.08 -9.88 -16.55
C LYS A 355 4.02 -8.82 -16.29
N ALA A 356 4.03 -8.18 -15.12
CA ALA A 356 3.09 -7.12 -14.77
C ALA A 356 3.22 -5.91 -15.68
N ALA A 357 4.46 -5.46 -15.97
CA ALA A 357 4.71 -4.36 -16.90
C ALA A 357 4.15 -4.66 -18.30
N ALA A 358 4.43 -5.84 -18.85
CA ALA A 358 3.94 -6.22 -20.17
C ALA A 358 2.40 -6.24 -20.25
N GLU A 359 1.72 -6.67 -19.19
CA GLU A 359 0.27 -6.65 -19.16
C GLU A 359 -0.30 -5.23 -19.01
N SER A 360 0.33 -4.38 -18.19
CA SER A 360 -0.03 -2.96 -18.04
C SER A 360 0.16 -2.18 -19.36
N GLU A 361 1.26 -2.42 -20.08
CA GLU A 361 1.53 -1.84 -21.39
C GLU A 361 0.52 -2.28 -22.47
N LYS A 362 0.19 -3.56 -22.51
CA LYS A 362 -0.82 -4.13 -23.40
C LYS A 362 -2.18 -3.43 -23.25
N HIS A 363 -2.57 -3.07 -22.03
CA HIS A 363 -3.80 -2.33 -21.74
C HIS A 363 -3.60 -0.80 -21.78
N ARG A 364 -2.40 -0.31 -22.14
CA ARG A 364 -2.04 1.12 -22.21
C ARG A 364 -2.29 1.87 -20.89
N MET A 365 -2.14 1.18 -19.77
CA MET A 365 -2.34 1.77 -18.44
C MET A 365 -1.09 2.52 -17.95
N ARG A 366 0.09 2.11 -18.41
CA ARG A 366 1.37 2.68 -18.01
C ARG A 366 1.67 3.96 -18.80
N LYS A 367 1.11 5.08 -18.34
CA LYS A 367 1.26 6.39 -19.01
C LYS A 367 2.68 6.95 -18.97
N LEU A 368 3.38 6.66 -17.88
CA LEU A 368 4.78 6.99 -17.65
C LEU A 368 5.56 5.72 -17.35
N ALA A 369 6.80 5.66 -17.82
CA ALA A 369 7.75 4.63 -17.42
C ALA A 369 9.13 5.26 -17.18
N VAL A 370 9.96 4.58 -16.40
CA VAL A 370 11.32 5.03 -16.11
C VAL A 370 12.30 3.91 -16.42
N THR A 371 13.38 4.25 -17.10
CA THR A 371 14.46 3.32 -17.44
C THR A 371 15.83 3.96 -17.22
N ASP A 372 16.82 3.16 -16.91
CA ASP A 372 18.20 3.61 -16.66
C ASP A 372 19.04 3.83 -17.92
N ASN A 373 18.63 3.28 -19.07
CA ASN A 373 19.41 3.29 -20.31
C ASN A 373 18.64 3.76 -21.55
N GLY A 374 17.41 4.22 -21.36
CA GLY A 374 16.50 4.67 -22.42
C GLY A 374 16.03 3.55 -23.36
N LYS A 375 16.18 2.28 -22.94
CA LYS A 375 15.73 1.10 -23.69
C LYS A 375 14.85 0.22 -22.79
N GLY A 376 13.71 -0.21 -23.34
CA GLY A 376 12.72 -0.94 -22.58
C GLY A 376 12.00 -0.06 -21.58
N THR A 377 11.18 -0.64 -20.73
CA THR A 377 10.22 0.04 -19.86
C THR A 377 10.41 -0.30 -18.38
N ILE A 378 11.39 -1.15 -18.07
CA ILE A 378 11.78 -1.54 -16.72
C ILE A 378 13.27 -1.26 -16.55
N SER A 379 13.63 -0.63 -15.43
CA SER A 379 15.01 -0.37 -15.06
C SER A 379 15.63 -1.58 -14.32
N GLU A 380 16.90 -1.81 -14.52
CA GLU A 380 17.66 -2.79 -13.73
C GLU A 380 18.41 -2.14 -12.55
N ASN A 381 18.77 -0.85 -12.67
CA ASN A 381 19.67 -0.18 -11.74
C ASN A 381 19.02 0.94 -10.88
N LEU A 382 17.72 1.20 -11.05
CA LEU A 382 16.99 2.25 -10.34
C LEU A 382 16.16 1.74 -9.16
N GLN A 383 16.68 0.78 -8.42
CA GLN A 383 15.96 0.11 -7.32
C GLN A 383 15.52 1.05 -6.20
N ASP A 384 16.18 2.20 -6.03
CA ASP A 384 15.83 3.20 -5.03
C ASP A 384 14.96 4.35 -5.57
N LEU A 385 14.66 4.37 -6.87
CA LEU A 385 13.77 5.34 -7.46
C LEU A 385 12.32 4.88 -7.32
N ARG A 386 11.45 5.77 -6.86
CA ARG A 386 10.01 5.53 -6.71
C ARG A 386 9.23 6.48 -7.60
N MET A 387 8.05 6.06 -8.01
CA MET A 387 7.15 6.86 -8.83
C MET A 387 5.70 6.61 -8.42
N ILE A 388 4.91 7.69 -8.34
CA ILE A 388 3.46 7.66 -8.26
C ILE A 388 2.88 8.50 -9.39
N VAL A 389 1.76 8.06 -9.95
CA VAL A 389 1.11 8.71 -11.10
C VAL A 389 -0.38 8.83 -10.86
N ASN A 390 -0.91 10.04 -11.06
CA ASN A 390 -2.34 10.33 -11.02
C ASN A 390 -2.82 10.89 -12.37
N GLN A 391 -3.98 10.44 -12.84
CA GLN A 391 -4.67 11.02 -14.00
C GLN A 391 -5.62 12.10 -13.52
N THR A 392 -5.43 13.33 -13.98
CA THR A 392 -6.32 14.46 -13.72
C THR A 392 -7.17 14.80 -14.96
N GLU A 393 -8.10 15.73 -14.83
CA GLU A 393 -8.86 16.26 -15.98
C GLU A 393 -7.95 17.00 -16.96
N GLU A 394 -6.87 17.61 -16.47
CA GLU A 394 -5.94 18.41 -17.26
C GLU A 394 -4.79 17.61 -17.87
N GLY A 395 -4.56 16.37 -17.38
CA GLY A 395 -3.44 15.53 -17.84
C GLY A 395 -2.95 14.58 -16.76
N ILE A 396 -1.65 14.43 -16.64
CA ILE A 396 -1.00 13.53 -15.68
C ILE A 396 -0.23 14.35 -14.65
N CYS A 397 -0.40 14.03 -13.38
CA CYS A 397 0.46 14.46 -12.29
C CYS A 397 1.26 13.27 -11.76
N ALA A 398 2.55 13.46 -11.55
CA ALA A 398 3.41 12.41 -11.03
C ALA A 398 4.46 12.96 -10.07
N MET A 399 4.93 12.09 -9.17
CA MET A 399 6.10 12.35 -8.32
C MET A 399 7.13 11.26 -8.56
N LEU A 400 8.39 11.68 -8.70
CA LEU A 400 9.56 10.82 -8.64
C LEU A 400 10.33 11.13 -7.35
N PHE A 401 10.83 10.10 -6.68
CA PHE A 401 11.62 10.23 -5.46
C PHE A 401 12.78 9.23 -5.44
N ASN A 402 14.00 9.73 -5.30
CA ASN A 402 15.17 8.91 -5.07
C ASN A 402 15.32 8.65 -3.56
N GLU A 403 14.94 7.45 -3.11
CA GLU A 403 15.02 7.05 -1.70
C GLU A 403 16.45 6.78 -1.22
N SER A 404 17.40 6.59 -2.15
CA SER A 404 18.80 6.41 -1.77
C SER A 404 19.32 7.64 -1.03
N VAL A 405 20.06 7.41 0.06
CA VAL A 405 20.77 8.49 0.76
C VAL A 405 22.25 8.57 0.36
N PHE A 406 22.66 7.72 -0.61
CA PHE A 406 24.06 7.61 -1.04
C PHE A 406 24.25 7.73 -2.56
N ARG A 407 23.26 7.36 -3.35
CA ARG A 407 23.41 7.20 -4.80
C ARG A 407 22.49 8.13 -5.56
N ARG A 408 23.04 8.85 -6.52
CA ARG A 408 22.27 9.58 -7.51
C ARG A 408 21.55 8.59 -8.44
N ALA A 409 20.35 8.93 -8.85
CA ALA A 409 19.58 8.20 -9.85
C ALA A 409 19.57 8.97 -11.18
N ASP A 410 20.25 8.45 -12.19
CA ASP A 410 20.19 8.95 -13.57
C ASP A 410 19.18 8.09 -14.34
N PHE A 411 18.20 8.71 -14.99
CA PHE A 411 17.08 8.00 -15.62
C PHE A 411 16.62 8.65 -16.93
N ALA A 412 15.91 7.87 -17.73
CA ALA A 412 15.08 8.37 -18.83
C ALA A 412 13.61 8.19 -18.45
N LEU A 413 12.85 9.27 -18.43
CA LEU A 413 11.41 9.27 -18.30
C LEU A 413 10.79 9.09 -19.69
N LEU A 414 9.94 8.08 -19.83
CA LEU A 414 9.20 7.76 -21.05
C LEU A 414 7.76 8.21 -20.90
N VAL A 415 7.22 8.94 -21.86
CA VAL A 415 5.83 9.42 -21.90
C VAL A 415 5.10 8.72 -23.04
N GLN A 416 3.97 8.05 -22.73
CA GLN A 416 3.24 7.22 -23.70
C GLN A 416 2.44 8.05 -24.71
N ASP A 417 1.82 9.15 -24.28
CA ASP A 417 0.83 9.86 -25.09
C ASP A 417 1.48 10.85 -26.06
N GLU A 418 1.21 10.69 -27.37
CA GLU A 418 1.68 11.58 -28.44
C GLU A 418 1.05 12.99 -28.39
N LYS A 419 -0.08 13.14 -27.70
CA LYS A 419 -0.81 14.41 -27.60
C LYS A 419 -0.29 15.31 -26.49
N MET A 420 0.59 14.80 -25.64
CA MET A 420 1.22 15.58 -24.58
C MET A 420 2.35 16.42 -25.17
N ASP A 421 2.10 17.72 -25.35
CA ASP A 421 3.04 18.64 -25.98
C ASP A 421 4.01 19.30 -24.98
N GLY A 422 3.72 19.26 -23.70
CA GLY A 422 4.50 19.94 -22.67
C GLY A 422 4.67 19.12 -21.38
N LEU A 423 5.79 19.34 -20.73
CA LEU A 423 6.08 18.85 -19.38
C LEU A 423 6.38 20.04 -18.48
N THR A 424 5.73 20.12 -17.34
CA THR A 424 6.06 21.07 -16.29
C THR A 424 6.68 20.33 -15.10
N LEU A 425 7.91 20.71 -14.74
CA LEU A 425 8.54 20.33 -13.49
C LEU A 425 8.12 21.34 -12.42
N TYR A 426 7.58 20.84 -11.30
CA TYR A 426 7.22 21.65 -10.15
C TYR A 426 8.13 21.33 -8.97
N ASP A 427 8.76 22.36 -8.44
CA ASP A 427 9.53 22.31 -7.21
C ASP A 427 8.64 22.80 -6.05
N SER A 428 8.14 21.87 -5.25
CA SER A 428 7.25 22.17 -4.14
C SER A 428 7.98 22.78 -2.93
N TRP A 429 9.33 22.68 -2.86
CA TRP A 429 10.12 23.35 -1.83
C TRP A 429 10.19 24.85 -2.07
N PHE A 430 10.56 25.25 -3.28
CA PHE A 430 10.68 26.66 -3.68
C PHE A 430 9.38 27.24 -4.26
N ASN A 431 8.33 26.43 -4.42
CA ASN A 431 7.05 26.80 -5.02
C ASN A 431 7.24 27.47 -6.40
N CYS A 432 8.01 26.83 -7.25
CA CYS A 432 8.27 27.30 -8.60
C CYS A 432 8.12 26.17 -9.64
N ALA A 433 7.85 26.56 -10.88
CA ALA A 433 7.66 25.63 -11.99
C ALA A 433 8.52 26.01 -13.19
N LYS A 434 8.93 24.97 -13.95
CA LYS A 434 9.67 25.11 -15.21
C LYS A 434 9.05 24.19 -16.26
N SER A 435 8.65 24.78 -17.38
CA SER A 435 8.03 24.04 -18.49
C SER A 435 9.01 23.72 -19.60
N PHE A 436 8.78 22.58 -20.26
CA PHE A 436 9.57 22.07 -21.38
C PHE A 436 8.64 21.67 -22.53
N ASP A 437 9.06 21.90 -23.76
CA ASP A 437 8.39 21.40 -24.96
C ASP A 437 8.81 19.94 -25.23
N LEU A 438 7.87 19.00 -25.12
CA LEU A 438 8.11 17.59 -25.33
C LEU A 438 8.39 17.19 -26.78
N LYS A 439 7.94 17.98 -27.77
CA LYS A 439 8.15 17.71 -29.19
C LYS A 439 9.62 17.62 -29.58
N SER A 440 10.50 18.24 -28.79
CA SER A 440 11.93 18.20 -28.94
C SER A 440 12.60 16.91 -28.46
N TYR A 441 11.85 16.00 -27.86
CA TYR A 441 12.37 14.80 -27.16
C TYR A 441 11.67 13.51 -27.60
N PRO A 442 11.76 13.09 -28.89
CA PRO A 442 11.10 11.85 -29.33
C PRO A 442 11.69 10.61 -28.66
N ALA A 443 10.85 9.66 -28.28
CA ALA A 443 11.28 8.40 -27.68
C ALA A 443 11.87 7.44 -28.73
N GLN A 444 12.81 6.60 -28.29
CA GLN A 444 13.32 5.48 -29.08
C GLN A 444 12.67 4.15 -28.66
N THR A 445 11.97 4.12 -27.55
CA THR A 445 11.29 2.94 -27.00
C THR A 445 9.92 2.80 -27.65
N GLU A 446 9.63 1.62 -28.21
CA GLU A 446 8.34 1.30 -28.81
C GLU A 446 7.18 1.48 -27.80
N GLY A 447 6.08 2.09 -28.25
CA GLY A 447 4.91 2.36 -27.43
C GLY A 447 4.94 3.67 -26.66
N TYR A 448 6.05 4.43 -26.71
CA TYR A 448 6.21 5.74 -26.08
C TYR A 448 6.52 6.83 -27.08
N ALA A 449 5.94 8.01 -26.88
CA ALA A 449 6.10 9.15 -27.79
C ALA A 449 7.32 10.00 -27.43
N HIS A 450 7.56 10.23 -26.15
CA HIS A 450 8.63 11.13 -25.70
C HIS A 450 9.54 10.46 -24.67
N GLN A 451 10.82 10.90 -24.65
CA GLN A 451 11.85 10.44 -23.72
C GLN A 451 12.67 11.63 -23.20
N ILE A 452 12.69 11.80 -21.88
CA ILE A 452 13.39 12.89 -21.22
C ILE A 452 14.45 12.32 -20.29
N LEU A 453 15.69 12.79 -20.43
CA LEU A 453 16.77 12.43 -19.51
C LEU A 453 16.69 13.30 -18.26
N GLY A 454 16.76 12.67 -17.11
CA GLY A 454 16.72 13.31 -15.79
C GLY A 454 17.68 12.68 -14.81
N SER A 455 17.83 13.36 -13.69
CA SER A 455 18.58 12.83 -12.55
C SER A 455 18.02 13.39 -11.26
N LEU A 456 18.10 12.61 -10.19
CA LEU A 456 17.78 13.00 -8.83
C LEU A 456 18.95 12.66 -7.91
N GLU A 457 19.36 13.64 -7.12
CA GLU A 457 20.36 13.43 -6.06
C GLU A 457 19.79 12.57 -4.93
N PRO A 458 20.61 12.05 -4.01
CA PRO A 458 20.13 11.30 -2.86
C PRO A 458 19.08 12.07 -2.04
N GLY A 459 17.92 11.45 -1.79
CA GLY A 459 16.80 12.05 -1.05
C GLY A 459 16.03 13.14 -1.80
N GLU A 460 16.35 13.37 -3.07
CA GLU A 460 15.68 14.38 -3.91
C GLU A 460 14.38 13.83 -4.52
N SER A 461 13.41 14.72 -4.67
CA SER A 461 12.14 14.45 -5.34
C SER A 461 11.81 15.51 -6.37
N CYS A 462 11.06 15.16 -7.40
CA CYS A 462 10.48 16.11 -8.34
C CYS A 462 9.01 15.77 -8.62
N PHE A 463 8.24 16.80 -8.96
CA PHE A 463 6.84 16.70 -9.32
C PHE A 463 6.69 17.08 -10.80
N LEU A 464 5.83 16.35 -11.51
CA LEU A 464 5.65 16.45 -12.95
C LEU A 464 4.18 16.71 -13.27
N CYS A 465 3.89 17.63 -14.21
CA CYS A 465 2.60 17.76 -14.88
C CYS A 465 2.80 17.63 -16.40
N LEU A 466 1.96 16.81 -17.02
CA LEU A 466 1.94 16.56 -18.46
C LEU A 466 0.54 16.80 -19.02
#